data_161351d46695abee97835eba60af34d0
#
_entry.id   161351d46695abee97835eba60af34d0
#
_cell.length_a   1.000
_cell.length_b   1.000
_cell.length_c   1.000
_cell.angle_alpha   90.00
_cell.angle_beta   90.00
_cell.angle_gamma   90.00
#
_symmetry.space_group_name_H-M   'P 1'
#
loop_
_entity.id
_entity.type
_entity.pdbx_description
1 polymer ?
#
loop_
_entity_poly.entity_id
_entity_poly.type
_entity_poly.pdbx_seq_one_letter_code
_entity_poly.pdbx_strand_id
1 'polypeptide(L)'
;MKCMVIDGNSIINRAYYGIRPLSNREGLFTHAIFGFLTTLLRLRDEEQPDALCVTFDVHAPTFRHKADEDYKATRKPMPEELRMQVPVLKEVLDALNIPRYEMEGWEADDLIGTISRRCEAAGWDCVVVTGDKDSLQLITEHTKVKLVSTRMGQTTTKDMTPETFREQYGFDPI
;
A
#
# COMPACT_ATOMS: atom_id res chain seq x y z
N MET A 1 -17.06 6.84 -11.13
CA MET A 1 -15.91 7.47 -10.45
C MET A 1 -14.98 6.39 -9.93
N LYS A 2 -13.72 6.72 -9.78
CA LYS A 2 -12.66 5.76 -9.41
C LYS A 2 -11.87 6.28 -8.22
N CYS A 3 -11.67 5.43 -7.21
CA CYS A 3 -10.82 5.71 -6.06
C CYS A 3 -9.58 4.80 -6.11
N MET A 4 -8.40 5.37 -5.91
CA MET A 4 -7.16 4.60 -5.78
C MET A 4 -6.69 4.66 -4.33
N VAL A 5 -6.51 3.48 -3.72
CA VAL A 5 -6.05 3.33 -2.33
C VAL A 5 -4.69 2.66 -2.35
N ILE A 6 -3.70 3.31 -1.75
CA ILE A 6 -2.34 2.79 -1.70
C ILE A 6 -2.04 2.26 -0.30
N ASP A 7 -1.59 1.01 -0.22
CA ASP A 7 -1.08 0.42 1.00
C ASP A 7 0.32 0.99 1.29
N GLY A 8 0.36 2.02 2.14
CA GLY A 8 1.58 2.78 2.39
C GLY A 8 2.73 1.95 2.92
N ASN A 9 2.45 1.09 3.89
CA ASN A 9 3.49 0.24 4.48
C ASN A 9 4.05 -0.76 3.47
N SER A 10 3.18 -1.39 2.69
CA SER A 10 3.61 -2.35 1.66
C SER A 10 4.49 -1.68 0.61
N ILE A 11 4.08 -0.55 0.09
CA ILE A 11 4.82 0.12 -0.99
C ILE A 11 6.14 0.72 -0.49
N ILE A 12 6.17 1.32 0.71
CA ILE A 12 7.43 1.86 1.24
C ILE A 12 8.44 0.76 1.56
N ASN A 13 7.98 -0.38 2.06
CA ASN A 13 8.86 -1.53 2.32
C ASN A 13 9.48 -2.06 1.01
N ARG A 14 8.68 -2.18 -0.04
CA ARG A 14 9.18 -2.64 -1.34
C ARG A 14 10.19 -1.68 -1.93
N ALA A 15 9.94 -0.38 -1.82
CA ALA A 15 10.89 0.63 -2.27
C ALA A 15 12.19 0.59 -1.46
N TYR A 16 12.10 0.39 -0.15
CA TYR A 16 13.27 0.31 0.72
C TYR A 16 14.19 -0.85 0.33
N TYR A 17 13.61 -2.06 0.17
CA TYR A 17 14.40 -3.25 -0.13
C TYR A 17 14.73 -3.42 -1.61
N GLY A 18 13.97 -2.79 -2.50
CA GLY A 18 14.14 -2.92 -3.94
C GLY A 18 15.05 -1.87 -4.59
N ILE A 19 15.35 -0.79 -3.88
CA ILE A 19 16.13 0.32 -4.40
C ILE A 19 17.45 0.44 -3.63
N ARG A 20 18.53 0.78 -4.35
CA ARG A 20 19.85 1.02 -3.73
C ARG A 20 19.74 2.17 -2.72
N PRO A 21 20.34 2.04 -1.53
CA PRO A 21 20.30 3.10 -0.52
C PRO A 21 20.82 4.43 -1.06
N LEU A 22 20.03 5.49 -0.84
CA LEU A 22 20.36 6.87 -1.16
C LEU A 22 20.16 7.71 0.10
N SER A 23 21.05 8.68 0.31
CA SER A 23 20.91 9.62 1.42
C SER A 23 21.14 11.04 0.95
N ASN A 24 20.57 12.02 1.68
CA ASN A 24 20.83 13.42 1.43
C ASN A 24 22.13 13.86 2.15
N ARG A 25 22.50 15.13 2.01
CA ARG A 25 23.74 15.66 2.61
C ARG A 25 23.72 15.65 4.13
N GLU A 26 22.54 15.58 4.76
CA GLU A 26 22.35 15.59 6.20
C GLU A 26 22.32 14.18 6.79
N GLY A 27 22.47 13.14 5.97
CA GLY A 27 22.47 11.75 6.41
C GLY A 27 21.08 11.10 6.45
N LEU A 28 20.04 11.77 5.99
CA LEU A 28 18.71 11.17 5.87
C LEU A 28 18.66 10.23 4.67
N PHE A 29 18.31 8.97 4.89
CA PHE A 29 18.06 8.04 3.81
C PHE A 29 16.75 8.41 3.10
N THR A 30 16.75 8.40 1.77
CA THR A 30 15.63 8.91 0.96
C THR A 30 15.13 7.93 -0.10
N HIS A 31 15.78 6.78 -0.26
CA HIS A 31 15.45 5.86 -1.36
C HIS A 31 14.03 5.27 -1.26
N ALA A 32 13.55 4.98 -0.06
CA ALA A 32 12.18 4.48 0.11
C ALA A 32 11.16 5.56 -0.24
N ILE A 33 11.40 6.81 0.18
CA ILE A 33 10.54 7.96 -0.15
C ILE A 33 10.52 8.16 -1.67
N PHE A 34 11.68 8.16 -2.29
CA PHE A 34 11.82 8.33 -3.74
C PHE A 34 11.04 7.26 -4.50
N GLY A 35 11.24 6.00 -4.14
CA GLY A 35 10.54 4.88 -4.80
C GLY A 35 9.04 4.93 -4.59
N PHE A 36 8.59 5.28 -3.39
CA PHE A 36 7.17 5.42 -3.07
C PHE A 36 6.53 6.50 -3.95
N LEU A 37 7.10 7.71 -3.95
CA LEU A 37 6.55 8.84 -4.69
C LEU A 37 6.58 8.61 -6.19
N THR A 38 7.66 8.02 -6.72
CA THR A 38 7.76 7.70 -8.14
C THR A 38 6.65 6.72 -8.55
N THR A 39 6.43 5.68 -7.73
CA THR A 39 5.37 4.71 -7.97
C THR A 39 3.99 5.35 -7.91
N LEU A 40 3.74 6.16 -6.86
CA LEU A 40 2.45 6.84 -6.70
C LEU A 40 2.12 7.74 -7.89
N LEU A 41 3.08 8.56 -8.32
CA LEU A 41 2.87 9.49 -9.42
C LEU A 41 2.63 8.75 -10.74
N ARG A 42 3.38 7.68 -11.00
CA ARG A 42 3.18 6.86 -12.19
C ARG A 42 1.80 6.21 -12.19
N LEU A 43 1.37 5.63 -11.08
CA LEU A 43 0.08 4.95 -11.01
C LEU A 43 -1.08 5.94 -11.06
N ARG A 44 -0.90 7.14 -10.49
CA ARG A 44 -1.89 8.21 -10.64
C ARG A 44 -2.08 8.58 -12.11
N ASP A 45 -1.00 8.68 -12.86
CA ASP A 45 -1.08 8.98 -14.30
C ASP A 45 -1.72 7.83 -15.09
N GLU A 46 -1.41 6.58 -14.77
CA GLU A 46 -1.99 5.41 -15.45
C GLU A 46 -3.49 5.27 -15.17
N GLU A 47 -3.90 5.41 -13.92
CA GLU A 47 -5.27 5.12 -13.51
C GLU A 47 -6.20 6.32 -13.58
N GLN A 48 -5.68 7.54 -13.53
CA GLN A 48 -6.47 8.77 -13.55
C GLN A 48 -7.61 8.72 -12.52
N PRO A 49 -7.33 8.45 -11.23
CA PRO A 49 -8.39 8.33 -10.23
C PRO A 49 -9.05 9.68 -9.93
N ASP A 50 -10.32 9.63 -9.59
CA ASP A 50 -11.06 10.81 -9.10
C ASP A 50 -10.72 11.11 -7.64
N ALA A 51 -10.34 10.09 -6.88
CA ALA A 51 -9.89 10.21 -5.50
C ALA A 51 -8.69 9.30 -5.25
N LEU A 52 -7.78 9.76 -4.42
CA LEU A 52 -6.54 9.05 -4.08
C LEU A 52 -6.29 9.17 -2.58
N CYS A 53 -5.96 8.07 -1.94
CA CYS A 53 -5.53 8.08 -0.54
C CYS A 53 -4.48 7.00 -0.27
N VAL A 54 -3.80 7.15 0.86
CA VAL A 54 -2.76 6.22 1.32
C VAL A 54 -3.14 5.76 2.73
N THR A 55 -3.02 4.47 3.00
CA THR A 55 -3.24 3.92 4.33
C THR A 55 -1.92 3.51 4.97
N PHE A 56 -1.82 3.66 6.28
CA PHE A 56 -0.65 3.27 7.06
C PHE A 56 -1.06 2.49 8.30
N ASP A 57 -0.18 1.61 8.76
CA ASP A 57 -0.29 1.02 10.09
C ASP A 57 0.19 2.04 11.12
N VAL A 58 -0.50 2.15 12.25
CA VAL A 58 0.02 2.89 13.38
C VAL A 58 0.97 2.01 14.19
N HIS A 59 1.92 2.63 14.87
CA HIS A 59 2.91 1.93 15.68
C HIS A 59 2.33 1.56 17.07
N ALA A 60 1.17 0.88 17.09
CA ALA A 60 0.46 0.46 18.28
C ALA A 60 -0.11 -0.95 18.07
N PRO A 61 -0.33 -1.72 19.15
CA PRO A 61 -0.94 -3.04 19.02
C PRO A 61 -2.33 -2.96 18.39
N THR A 62 -2.58 -3.80 17.38
CA THR A 62 -3.89 -3.92 16.74
C THR A 62 -4.78 -4.87 17.53
N PHE A 63 -6.05 -4.99 17.14
CA PHE A 63 -6.94 -5.98 17.75
C PHE A 63 -6.40 -7.41 17.58
N ARG A 64 -5.66 -7.69 16.49
CA ARG A 64 -5.04 -9.01 16.27
C ARG A 64 -3.93 -9.27 17.29
N HIS A 65 -3.12 -8.27 17.60
CA HIS A 65 -2.10 -8.37 18.64
C HIS A 65 -2.71 -8.59 20.04
N LYS A 66 -3.85 -7.94 20.30
CA LYS A 66 -4.57 -8.07 21.58
C LYS A 66 -5.26 -9.43 21.70
N ALA A 67 -5.69 -10.02 20.57
CA ALA A 67 -6.36 -11.32 20.54
C ALA A 67 -5.37 -12.48 20.54
N ASP A 68 -4.18 -12.30 19.97
CA ASP A 68 -3.13 -13.31 19.86
C ASP A 68 -1.78 -12.63 20.05
N GLU A 69 -1.16 -12.88 21.20
CA GLU A 69 0.15 -12.29 21.54
C GLU A 69 1.26 -12.73 20.59
N ASP A 70 1.13 -13.88 19.94
CA ASP A 70 2.10 -14.39 19.00
C ASP A 70 1.92 -13.79 17.59
N TYR A 71 0.86 -13.02 17.37
CA TYR A 71 0.61 -12.40 16.06
C TYR A 71 1.73 -11.43 15.69
N LYS A 72 2.42 -11.71 14.59
CA LYS A 72 3.60 -10.96 14.12
C LYS A 72 4.79 -10.93 15.09
N ALA A 73 4.79 -11.73 16.16
CA ALA A 73 5.90 -11.76 17.11
C ALA A 73 7.23 -12.18 16.49
N THR A 74 7.21 -12.97 15.42
CA THR A 74 8.39 -13.44 14.68
C THR A 74 8.89 -12.47 13.63
N ARG A 75 8.16 -11.38 13.33
CA ARG A 75 8.58 -10.40 12.33
C ARG A 75 9.75 -9.58 12.86
N LYS A 76 10.74 -9.37 11.99
CA LYS A 76 11.87 -8.52 12.32
C LYS A 76 11.42 -7.07 12.50
N PRO A 77 12.02 -6.32 13.46
CA PRO A 77 11.74 -4.90 13.60
C PRO A 77 12.07 -4.14 12.31
N MET A 78 11.37 -3.05 12.06
CA MET A 78 11.65 -2.16 10.94
C MET A 78 13.07 -1.59 11.07
N PRO A 79 13.90 -1.66 10.02
CA PRO A 79 15.23 -1.05 10.04
C PRO A 79 15.15 0.45 10.34
N GLU A 80 16.15 0.98 11.03
CA GLU A 80 16.18 2.41 11.40
C GLU A 80 16.15 3.31 10.17
N GLU A 81 16.87 2.96 9.11
CA GLU A 81 16.92 3.73 7.86
C GLU A 81 15.56 3.79 7.17
N LEU A 82 14.72 2.79 7.35
CA LEU A 82 13.34 2.82 6.85
C LEU A 82 12.45 3.60 7.81
N ARG A 83 12.61 3.37 9.12
CA ARG A 83 11.81 4.02 10.15
C ARG A 83 11.91 5.54 10.05
N MET A 84 13.11 6.09 9.79
CA MET A 84 13.30 7.54 9.68
C MET A 84 12.63 8.13 8.44
N GLN A 85 12.41 7.34 7.39
CA GLN A 85 11.78 7.80 6.16
C GLN A 85 10.26 7.90 6.25
N VAL A 86 9.62 7.09 7.09
CA VAL A 86 8.15 7.04 7.18
C VAL A 86 7.53 8.38 7.59
N PRO A 87 7.99 9.04 8.67
CA PRO A 87 7.45 10.35 9.05
C PRO A 87 7.64 11.41 7.96
N VAL A 88 8.79 11.39 7.29
CA VAL A 88 9.09 12.34 6.20
C VAL A 88 8.16 12.11 5.01
N LEU A 89 7.91 10.84 4.65
CA LEU A 89 6.96 10.51 3.61
C LEU A 89 5.56 11.05 3.95
N LYS A 90 5.12 10.86 5.20
CA LYS A 90 3.82 11.38 5.64
C LYS A 90 3.73 12.90 5.51
N GLU A 91 4.80 13.62 5.86
CA GLU A 91 4.86 15.08 5.67
C GLU A 91 4.77 15.47 4.19
N VAL A 92 5.44 14.73 3.31
CA VAL A 92 5.38 14.98 1.87
C VAL A 92 3.97 14.75 1.33
N LEU A 93 3.32 13.68 1.75
CA LEU A 93 1.93 13.40 1.34
C LEU A 93 0.99 14.52 1.79
N ASP A 94 1.16 15.01 3.01
CA ASP A 94 0.37 16.13 3.53
C ASP A 94 0.61 17.41 2.71
N ALA A 95 1.86 17.69 2.36
CA ALA A 95 2.21 18.84 1.54
C ALA A 95 1.64 18.74 0.11
N LEU A 96 1.47 17.53 -0.41
CA LEU A 96 0.87 17.29 -1.73
C LEU A 96 -0.66 17.22 -1.67
N ASN A 97 -1.25 17.42 -0.51
CA ASN A 97 -2.70 17.30 -0.26
C ASN A 97 -3.23 15.90 -0.61
N ILE A 98 -2.44 14.88 -0.38
CA ILE A 98 -2.87 13.48 -0.55
C ILE A 98 -3.35 12.98 0.81
N PRO A 99 -4.65 12.65 0.95
CA PRO A 99 -5.18 12.12 2.21
C PRO A 99 -4.47 10.83 2.61
N ARG A 100 -4.15 10.73 3.86
CA ARG A 100 -3.62 9.49 4.44
C ARG A 100 -4.44 9.11 5.67
N TYR A 101 -4.63 7.81 5.85
CA TYR A 101 -5.45 7.27 6.92
C TYR A 101 -4.66 6.25 7.72
N GLU A 102 -4.75 6.38 9.04
CA GLU A 102 -4.24 5.41 9.99
C GLU A 102 -5.18 5.42 11.20
N MET A 103 -5.40 4.27 11.80
CA MET A 103 -6.32 4.17 12.94
C MET A 103 -5.72 3.24 13.98
N GLU A 104 -5.62 3.73 15.21
CA GLU A 104 -5.13 2.94 16.32
C GLU A 104 -5.99 1.69 16.53
N GLY A 105 -5.33 0.56 16.72
CA GLY A 105 -6.01 -0.73 16.90
C GLY A 105 -6.32 -1.48 15.61
N TRP A 106 -6.12 -0.87 14.43
CA TRP A 106 -6.41 -1.47 13.14
C TRP A 106 -5.19 -1.43 12.23
N GLU A 107 -5.08 -2.40 11.34
CA GLU A 107 -4.02 -2.42 10.34
C GLU A 107 -4.45 -1.68 9.06
N ALA A 108 -3.49 -1.30 8.22
CA ALA A 108 -3.75 -0.67 6.94
C ALA A 108 -4.69 -1.54 6.08
N ASP A 109 -4.53 -2.86 6.11
CA ASP A 109 -5.37 -3.79 5.35
C ASP A 109 -6.85 -3.68 5.73
N ASP A 110 -7.15 -3.45 7.00
CA ASP A 110 -8.53 -3.27 7.46
C ASP A 110 -9.13 -1.97 6.90
N LEU A 111 -8.33 -0.91 6.84
CA LEU A 111 -8.73 0.36 6.26
C LEU A 111 -8.96 0.23 4.75
N ILE A 112 -8.08 -0.48 4.05
CA ILE A 112 -8.22 -0.73 2.61
C ILE A 112 -9.51 -1.49 2.32
N GLY A 113 -9.77 -2.55 3.09
CA GLY A 113 -11.00 -3.33 2.94
C GLY A 113 -12.26 -2.49 3.18
N THR A 114 -12.22 -1.62 4.17
CA THR A 114 -13.34 -0.71 4.47
C THR A 114 -13.56 0.29 3.34
N ILE A 115 -12.48 0.88 2.82
CA ILE A 115 -12.57 1.86 1.73
C ILE A 115 -13.10 1.21 0.45
N SER A 116 -12.60 0.01 0.11
CA SER A 116 -13.06 -0.69 -1.10
C SER A 116 -14.55 -1.01 -1.04
N ARG A 117 -15.04 -1.47 0.11
CA ARG A 117 -16.47 -1.75 0.30
C ARG A 117 -17.33 -0.50 0.22
N ARG A 118 -16.85 0.61 0.79
CA ARG A 118 -17.57 1.88 0.69
C ARG A 118 -17.63 2.40 -0.74
N CYS A 119 -16.57 2.22 -1.51
CA CYS A 119 -16.55 2.55 -2.92
C CYS A 119 -17.61 1.77 -3.68
N GLU A 120 -17.66 0.46 -3.48
CA GLU A 120 -18.66 -0.40 -4.12
C GLU A 120 -20.09 0.00 -3.76
N ALA A 121 -20.35 0.26 -2.49
CA ALA A 121 -21.65 0.70 -2.02
C ALA A 121 -22.09 2.03 -2.65
N ALA A 122 -21.13 2.89 -2.98
CA ALA A 122 -21.39 4.18 -3.63
C ALA A 122 -21.40 4.10 -5.16
N GLY A 123 -21.20 2.91 -5.73
CA GLY A 123 -21.15 2.73 -7.19
C GLY A 123 -19.84 3.18 -7.82
N TRP A 124 -18.76 3.26 -7.05
CA TRP A 124 -17.43 3.63 -7.53
C TRP A 124 -16.59 2.41 -7.83
N ASP A 125 -15.68 2.54 -8.77
CA ASP A 125 -14.59 1.57 -8.95
C ASP A 125 -13.48 1.86 -7.95
N CYS A 126 -12.77 0.82 -7.53
CA CYS A 126 -11.67 0.94 -6.58
C CYS A 126 -10.42 0.24 -7.14
N VAL A 127 -9.28 0.90 -7.03
CA VAL A 127 -7.97 0.33 -7.34
C VAL A 127 -7.17 0.25 -6.05
N VAL A 128 -6.87 -0.97 -5.63
CA VAL A 128 -6.05 -1.23 -4.44
C VAL A 128 -4.61 -1.45 -4.90
N VAL A 129 -3.69 -0.62 -4.43
CA VAL A 129 -2.26 -0.71 -4.77
C VAL A 129 -1.51 -1.28 -3.59
N THR A 130 -1.00 -2.49 -3.72
CA THR A 130 -0.28 -3.19 -2.65
C THR A 130 0.68 -4.22 -3.24
N GLY A 131 1.66 -4.63 -2.45
CA GLY A 131 2.48 -5.78 -2.79
C GLY A 131 2.07 -7.05 -2.06
N ASP A 132 1.02 -6.98 -1.25
CA ASP A 132 0.55 -8.09 -0.44
C ASP A 132 -0.56 -8.86 -1.15
N LYS A 133 -0.29 -10.15 -1.40
CA LYS A 133 -1.25 -11.05 -2.06
C LYS A 133 -2.51 -11.31 -1.22
N ASP A 134 -2.46 -11.08 0.07
CA ASP A 134 -3.63 -11.22 0.93
C ASP A 134 -4.76 -10.26 0.52
N SER A 135 -4.42 -9.15 -0.12
CA SER A 135 -5.41 -8.20 -0.64
C SER A 135 -6.18 -8.72 -1.85
N LEU A 136 -5.75 -9.83 -2.47
CA LEU A 136 -6.46 -10.42 -3.61
C LEU A 136 -7.89 -10.84 -3.25
N GLN A 137 -8.17 -11.09 -1.98
CA GLN A 137 -9.52 -11.37 -1.51
C GLN A 137 -10.50 -10.20 -1.68
N LEU A 138 -9.99 -9.00 -1.95
CA LEU A 138 -10.82 -7.81 -2.16
C LEU A 138 -11.29 -7.66 -3.60
N ILE A 139 -10.81 -8.47 -4.53
CA ILE A 139 -11.14 -8.38 -5.95
C ILE A 139 -12.63 -8.65 -6.18
N THR A 140 -13.30 -7.73 -6.87
CA THR A 140 -14.69 -7.86 -7.32
C THR A 140 -14.80 -7.28 -8.72
N GLU A 141 -16.01 -7.20 -9.27
CA GLU A 141 -16.24 -6.54 -10.56
C GLU A 141 -15.90 -5.05 -10.54
N HIS A 142 -15.93 -4.43 -9.36
CA HIS A 142 -15.66 -2.98 -9.19
C HIS A 142 -14.32 -2.69 -8.54
N THR A 143 -13.68 -3.69 -7.93
CA THR A 143 -12.39 -3.52 -7.24
C THR A 143 -11.34 -4.41 -7.88
N LYS A 144 -10.27 -3.78 -8.38
CA LYS A 144 -9.09 -4.53 -8.83
C LYS A 144 -7.92 -4.29 -7.88
N VAL A 145 -7.00 -5.24 -7.82
CA VAL A 145 -5.78 -5.13 -7.04
C VAL A 145 -4.61 -5.00 -8.00
N LYS A 146 -3.87 -3.90 -7.88
CA LYS A 146 -2.65 -3.66 -8.63
C LYS A 146 -1.49 -4.12 -7.75
N LEU A 147 -0.97 -5.33 -8.04
CA LEU A 147 0.16 -5.89 -7.30
C LEU A 147 1.46 -5.25 -7.74
N VAL A 148 2.20 -4.74 -6.78
CA VAL A 148 3.47 -4.04 -7.00
C VAL A 148 4.64 -4.93 -6.56
N SER A 149 5.67 -5.03 -7.39
CA SER A 149 6.94 -5.60 -7.00
C SER A 149 8.08 -4.71 -7.46
N THR A 150 9.14 -4.63 -6.64
CA THR A 150 10.32 -3.83 -6.94
C THR A 150 11.53 -4.73 -6.87
N ARG A 151 12.30 -4.79 -7.97
CA ARG A 151 13.54 -5.57 -8.05
C ARG A 151 14.58 -4.77 -8.80
N MET A 152 15.80 -4.69 -8.26
CA MET A 152 16.95 -4.02 -8.88
C MET A 152 16.61 -2.59 -9.30
N GLY A 153 15.87 -1.87 -8.43
CA GLY A 153 15.46 -0.49 -8.67
C GLY A 153 14.29 -0.31 -9.62
N GLN A 154 13.77 -1.40 -10.19
CA GLN A 154 12.63 -1.34 -11.11
C GLN A 154 11.35 -1.80 -10.43
N THR A 155 10.31 -1.00 -10.53
CA THR A 155 8.99 -1.31 -10.01
C THR A 155 8.06 -1.72 -11.15
N THR A 156 7.49 -2.91 -11.02
CA THR A 156 6.50 -3.44 -11.96
C THR A 156 5.17 -3.64 -11.26
N THR A 157 4.09 -3.59 -12.03
CA THR A 157 2.75 -3.80 -11.51
C THR A 157 2.01 -4.83 -12.35
N LYS A 158 1.11 -5.58 -11.69
CA LYS A 158 0.24 -6.53 -12.36
C LYS A 158 -1.18 -6.28 -11.89
N ASP A 159 -2.08 -6.02 -12.83
CA ASP A 159 -3.49 -5.80 -12.53
C ASP A 159 -4.19 -7.14 -12.32
N MET A 160 -4.74 -7.32 -11.12
CA MET A 160 -5.49 -8.51 -10.75
C MET A 160 -6.97 -8.15 -10.73
N THR A 161 -7.68 -8.63 -11.74
CA THR A 161 -9.13 -8.54 -11.90
C THR A 161 -9.73 -9.93 -11.70
N PRO A 162 -11.07 -10.08 -11.64
CA PRO A 162 -11.65 -11.43 -11.58
C PRO A 162 -11.16 -12.35 -12.70
N GLU A 163 -11.00 -11.81 -13.91
CA GLU A 163 -10.54 -12.56 -15.07
C GLU A 163 -9.10 -13.02 -14.94
N THR A 164 -8.17 -12.10 -14.61
CA THR A 164 -6.75 -12.44 -14.45
C THR A 164 -6.52 -13.34 -13.25
N PHE A 165 -7.28 -13.17 -12.18
CA PHE A 165 -7.22 -14.06 -11.02
C PHE A 165 -7.65 -15.49 -11.40
N ARG A 166 -8.74 -15.61 -12.14
CA ARG A 166 -9.25 -16.92 -12.61
C ARG A 166 -8.24 -17.60 -13.53
N GLU A 167 -7.60 -16.84 -14.43
CA GLU A 167 -6.56 -17.35 -15.32
C GLU A 167 -5.36 -17.89 -14.55
N GLN A 168 -4.95 -17.18 -13.50
CA GLN A 168 -3.77 -17.55 -12.72
C GLN A 168 -4.03 -18.68 -11.72
N TYR A 169 -5.18 -18.71 -11.06
CA TYR A 169 -5.48 -19.63 -9.95
C TYR A 169 -6.51 -20.70 -10.30
N GLY A 170 -7.27 -20.53 -11.37
CA GLY A 170 -8.25 -21.51 -11.82
C GLY A 170 -9.59 -21.51 -11.08
N PHE A 171 -9.82 -20.54 -10.20
CA PHE A 171 -11.08 -20.35 -9.48
C PHE A 171 -11.35 -18.86 -9.25
N ASP A 172 -12.56 -18.53 -8.80
CA ASP A 172 -12.94 -17.14 -8.57
C ASP A 172 -12.33 -16.57 -7.29
N PRO A 173 -12.04 -15.26 -7.26
CA PRO A 173 -11.50 -14.59 -6.06
C PRO A 173 -12.61 -14.43 -5.01
N ILE A 174 -12.70 -15.35 -4.08
CA ILE A 174 -13.50 -15.22 -2.82
C ILE A 174 -13.46 -16.51 -2.06
#